data_95661ee52f8e5d74a856a43d367b8553
#
_entry.id   95661ee52f8e5d74a856a43d367b8553
#
_cell.length_a   1.000
_cell.length_b   1.000
_cell.length_c   1.000
_cell.angle_alpha   90.00
_cell.angle_beta   90.00
_cell.angle_gamma   90.00
#
_symmetry.space_group_name_H-M   'P 1'
#
loop_
_entity.id
_entity.type
_entity.pdbx_description
1 polymer ?
#
loop_
_entity_poly.entity_id
_entity_poly.type
_entity_poly.pdbx_seq_one_letter_code
_entity_poly.pdbx_strand_id
1 'polypeptide(L)'
;MLDTFFDIRKNSRALFEGLAITKDQGLCEKWMNQWPTVFVSFRQVDGLNFSAACGMLNLAIANLYKQHLYLLDSDKISIYDKESMNQILSGNASVTELKGSLLLLIGMLQVYYGKPVILLIDEYDVPIAKANSNGYYNEMLDVMKGLMQALKDNPSLRFAFITGCLRIAKESIFTGTNNFVSDTIADSRLNEYFGFVQSEVDQILADADVQEQAE
;
A
#
# COMPACT_ATOMS: atom_id res chain seq x y z
N MET A 1 -4.66 -9.08 -3.28
CA MET A 1 -5.53 -9.05 -4.48
C MET A 1 -5.25 -7.83 -5.38
N LEU A 2 -5.39 -6.58 -4.93
CA LEU A 2 -5.18 -5.37 -5.76
C LEU A 2 -3.78 -5.29 -6.40
N ASP A 3 -2.73 -5.57 -5.63
CA ASP A 3 -1.35 -5.63 -6.14
C ASP A 3 -1.21 -6.67 -7.28
N THR A 4 -1.84 -7.84 -7.13
CA THR A 4 -1.84 -8.88 -8.18
C THR A 4 -2.60 -8.44 -9.42
N PHE A 5 -3.67 -7.65 -9.25
CA PHE A 5 -4.47 -7.15 -10.36
C PHE A 5 -3.75 -6.03 -11.15
N PHE A 6 -3.10 -5.07 -10.48
CA PHE A 6 -2.56 -3.90 -11.15
C PHE A 6 -1.13 -4.08 -11.66
N ASP A 7 -0.27 -4.84 -10.95
CA ASP A 7 1.17 -4.85 -11.16
C ASP A 7 1.56 -5.32 -12.56
N ILE A 8 2.20 -4.43 -13.32
CA ILE A 8 2.69 -4.64 -14.69
C ILE A 8 3.69 -5.80 -14.81
N ARG A 9 4.32 -6.20 -13.71
CA ARG A 9 5.27 -7.33 -13.67
C ARG A 9 4.59 -8.69 -13.60
N LYS A 10 3.26 -8.71 -13.39
CA LYS A 10 2.49 -9.94 -13.18
C LYS A 10 1.69 -10.30 -14.43
N ASN A 11 1.38 -11.57 -14.54
CA ASN A 11 0.42 -12.10 -15.49
C ASN A 11 -0.63 -12.87 -14.70
N SER A 12 -1.67 -12.17 -14.26
CA SER A 12 -2.61 -12.69 -13.26
C SER A 12 -4.01 -12.96 -13.80
N ARG A 13 -4.23 -12.84 -15.12
CA ARG A 13 -5.58 -12.95 -15.72
C ARG A 13 -6.30 -14.23 -15.30
N ALA A 14 -5.61 -15.36 -15.29
CA ALA A 14 -6.17 -16.64 -14.89
C ALA A 14 -6.65 -16.69 -13.43
N LEU A 15 -6.05 -15.90 -12.53
CA LEU A 15 -6.44 -15.83 -11.12
C LEU A 15 -7.77 -15.08 -10.90
N PHE A 16 -8.18 -14.25 -11.86
CA PHE A 16 -9.40 -13.47 -11.81
C PHE A 16 -10.52 -14.06 -12.68
N GLU A 17 -10.25 -15.13 -13.42
CA GLU A 17 -11.23 -15.79 -14.28
C GLU A 17 -12.46 -16.25 -13.47
N GLY A 18 -13.65 -15.97 -13.98
CA GLY A 18 -14.91 -16.26 -13.30
C GLY A 18 -15.37 -15.19 -12.32
N LEU A 19 -14.50 -14.26 -11.89
CA LEU A 19 -14.90 -13.18 -11.01
C LEU A 19 -15.65 -12.07 -11.77
N ALA A 20 -16.51 -11.34 -11.05
CA ALA A 20 -17.34 -10.28 -11.63
C ALA A 20 -16.52 -9.22 -12.38
N ILE A 21 -15.30 -8.91 -11.91
CA ILE A 21 -14.40 -7.93 -12.52
C ILE A 21 -14.02 -8.29 -13.97
N THR A 22 -13.92 -9.57 -14.30
CA THR A 22 -13.54 -10.03 -15.66
C THR A 22 -14.67 -9.88 -16.68
N LYS A 23 -15.90 -9.60 -16.25
CA LYS A 23 -17.02 -9.27 -17.14
C LYS A 23 -16.85 -7.89 -17.78
N ASP A 24 -16.13 -6.97 -17.13
CA ASP A 24 -15.77 -5.66 -17.69
C ASP A 24 -14.41 -5.76 -18.40
N GLN A 25 -14.45 -6.09 -19.69
CA GLN A 25 -13.25 -6.23 -20.51
C GLN A 25 -12.47 -4.92 -20.65
N GLY A 26 -13.19 -3.79 -20.81
CA GLY A 26 -12.55 -2.48 -20.95
C GLY A 26 -11.79 -2.06 -19.69
N LEU A 27 -12.33 -2.38 -18.52
CA LEU A 27 -11.65 -2.17 -17.25
C LEU A 27 -10.42 -3.07 -17.15
N CYS A 28 -10.55 -4.36 -17.47
CA CYS A 28 -9.42 -5.29 -17.44
C CYS A 28 -8.30 -4.87 -18.40
N GLU A 29 -8.60 -4.48 -19.63
CA GLU A 29 -7.59 -4.02 -20.59
C GLU A 29 -6.85 -2.77 -20.12
N LYS A 30 -7.54 -1.87 -19.44
CA LYS A 30 -6.97 -0.60 -18.94
C LYS A 30 -6.15 -0.76 -17.66
N TRP A 31 -6.49 -1.71 -16.81
CA TRP A 31 -5.97 -1.76 -15.44
C TRP A 31 -5.25 -3.05 -15.09
N MET A 32 -5.69 -4.21 -15.57
CA MET A 32 -5.11 -5.50 -15.17
C MET A 32 -3.70 -5.66 -15.71
N ASN A 33 -2.73 -5.71 -14.81
CA ASN A 33 -1.29 -5.84 -15.11
C ASN A 33 -0.75 -4.75 -16.04
N GLN A 34 -1.28 -3.51 -15.93
CA GLN A 34 -0.91 -2.40 -16.78
C GLN A 34 -0.10 -1.30 -16.08
N TRP A 35 0.04 -1.33 -14.76
CA TRP A 35 0.61 -0.24 -14.00
C TRP A 35 1.76 -0.69 -13.11
N PRO A 36 2.87 0.08 -13.04
CA PRO A 36 3.85 -0.13 -11.98
C PRO A 36 3.15 0.05 -10.63
N THR A 37 3.29 -0.93 -9.75
CA THR A 37 2.57 -0.97 -8.49
C THR A 37 3.53 -1.18 -7.34
N VAL A 38 3.39 -0.36 -6.30
CA VAL A 38 4.08 -0.48 -5.01
C VAL A 38 3.08 -0.93 -3.98
N PHE A 39 3.34 -2.04 -3.32
CA PHE A 39 2.55 -2.54 -2.20
C PHE A 39 3.40 -2.64 -0.95
N VAL A 40 2.99 -1.97 0.12
CA VAL A 40 3.62 -2.03 1.43
C VAL A 40 2.57 -2.27 2.51
N SER A 41 2.84 -3.22 3.42
CA SER A 41 2.06 -3.43 4.64
C SER A 41 2.90 -3.08 5.87
N PHE A 42 2.33 -2.28 6.74
CA PHE A 42 2.97 -1.89 8.01
C PHE A 42 2.56 -2.79 9.19
N ARG A 43 1.89 -3.90 8.90
CA ARG A 43 1.39 -4.86 9.90
C ARG A 43 2.42 -5.27 10.95
N GLN A 44 3.68 -5.43 10.53
CA GLN A 44 4.75 -5.93 11.39
C GLN A 44 5.60 -4.81 12.02
N VAL A 45 5.25 -3.54 11.79
CA VAL A 45 5.99 -2.41 12.34
C VAL A 45 5.55 -2.17 13.78
N ASP A 46 6.28 -2.77 14.70
CA ASP A 46 6.06 -2.74 16.15
C ASP A 46 7.39 -2.68 16.88
N GLY A 47 7.39 -2.24 18.14
CA GLY A 47 8.57 -2.22 19.01
C GLY A 47 8.23 -1.65 20.38
N LEU A 48 8.95 -2.10 21.41
CA LEU A 48 8.80 -1.61 22.78
C LEU A 48 9.26 -0.14 22.96
N ASN A 49 10.00 0.37 21.98
CA ASN A 49 10.46 1.75 21.93
C ASN A 49 10.63 2.20 20.47
N PHE A 50 10.83 3.52 20.27
CA PHE A 50 10.94 4.13 18.97
C PHE A 50 12.07 3.51 18.11
N SER A 51 13.24 3.25 18.69
CA SER A 51 14.38 2.66 17.96
C SER A 51 14.06 1.27 17.42
N ALA A 52 13.43 0.40 18.23
CA ALA A 52 13.03 -0.92 17.81
C ALA A 52 11.96 -0.87 16.69
N ALA A 53 10.98 0.00 16.82
CA ALA A 53 9.93 0.20 15.81
C ALA A 53 10.50 0.76 14.49
N CYS A 54 11.45 1.70 14.55
CA CYS A 54 12.19 2.18 13.37
C CYS A 54 13.02 1.07 12.71
N GLY A 55 13.60 0.17 13.47
CA GLY A 55 14.28 -1.02 12.94
C GLY A 55 13.34 -1.92 12.13
N MET A 56 12.13 -2.16 12.64
CA MET A 56 11.10 -2.93 11.91
C MET A 56 10.60 -2.18 10.68
N LEU A 57 10.46 -0.86 10.74
CA LEU A 57 10.10 -0.04 9.58
C LEU A 57 11.21 -0.10 8.51
N ASN A 58 12.48 0.03 8.91
CA ASN A 58 13.63 -0.14 8.01
C ASN A 58 13.58 -1.48 7.28
N LEU A 59 13.32 -2.56 8.02
CA LEU A 59 13.21 -3.90 7.45
C LEU A 59 12.06 -3.99 6.44
N ALA A 60 10.89 -3.44 6.77
CA ALA A 60 9.72 -3.44 5.89
C ALA A 60 10.02 -2.68 4.58
N ILE A 61 10.61 -1.50 4.66
CA ILE A 61 10.98 -0.68 3.50
C ILE A 61 12.12 -1.35 2.70
N ALA A 62 13.16 -1.88 3.34
CA ALA A 62 14.22 -2.61 2.66
C ALA A 62 13.68 -3.83 1.89
N ASN A 63 12.73 -4.58 2.47
CA ASN A 63 12.08 -5.71 1.80
C ASN A 63 11.20 -5.27 0.62
N LEU A 64 10.55 -4.11 0.70
CA LEU A 64 9.87 -3.50 -0.45
C LEU A 64 10.87 -3.21 -1.58
N TYR A 65 11.99 -2.56 -1.28
CA TYR A 65 13.01 -2.21 -2.26
C TYR A 65 13.68 -3.43 -2.91
N LYS A 66 13.86 -4.53 -2.17
CA LYS A 66 14.37 -5.80 -2.72
C LYS A 66 13.51 -6.36 -3.86
N GLN A 67 12.24 -6.06 -3.92
CA GLN A 67 11.36 -6.45 -5.03
C GLN A 67 11.65 -5.69 -6.33
N HIS A 68 12.47 -4.63 -6.25
CA HIS A 68 12.77 -3.72 -7.35
C HIS A 68 14.27 -3.60 -7.66
N LEU A 69 15.08 -4.62 -7.33
CA LEU A 69 16.53 -4.62 -7.54
C LEU A 69 16.93 -4.35 -9.00
N TYR A 70 16.08 -4.71 -9.96
CA TYR A 70 16.29 -4.44 -11.39
C TYR A 70 16.44 -2.95 -11.73
N LEU A 71 16.01 -2.04 -10.85
CA LEU A 71 16.22 -0.60 -11.02
C LEU A 71 17.70 -0.21 -10.92
N LEU A 72 18.49 -0.96 -10.17
CA LEU A 72 19.95 -0.72 -10.05
C LEU A 72 20.69 -0.96 -11.36
N ASP A 73 20.20 -1.87 -12.20
CA ASP A 73 20.80 -2.22 -13.48
C ASP A 73 20.35 -1.31 -14.64
N SER A 74 19.37 -0.42 -14.38
CA SER A 74 18.79 0.42 -15.42
C SER A 74 19.59 1.68 -15.69
N ASP A 75 19.91 1.95 -16.95
CA ASP A 75 20.58 3.19 -17.39
C ASP A 75 19.67 4.43 -17.29
N LYS A 76 18.35 4.23 -17.13
CA LYS A 76 17.39 5.32 -16.96
C LYS A 76 17.44 5.95 -15.57
N ILE A 77 17.90 5.22 -14.57
CA ILE A 77 17.91 5.65 -13.17
C ILE A 77 19.23 6.37 -12.89
N SER A 78 19.14 7.53 -12.24
CA SER A 78 20.32 8.32 -11.88
C SER A 78 21.23 7.57 -10.90
N ILE A 79 22.52 7.85 -10.95
CA ILE A 79 23.48 7.27 -10.01
C ILE A 79 23.13 7.65 -8.55
N TYR A 80 22.67 8.86 -8.32
CA TYR A 80 22.28 9.34 -6.99
C TYR A 80 21.08 8.59 -6.41
N ASP A 81 20.08 8.28 -7.26
CA ASP A 81 18.92 7.49 -6.83
C ASP A 81 19.32 6.04 -6.51
N LYS A 82 20.24 5.47 -7.30
CA LYS A 82 20.81 4.15 -7.04
C LYS A 82 21.60 4.10 -5.73
N GLU A 83 22.38 5.13 -5.43
CA GLU A 83 23.09 5.26 -4.14
C GLU A 83 22.11 5.34 -2.97
N SER A 84 21.08 6.16 -3.08
CA SER A 84 20.00 6.27 -2.08
C SER A 84 19.25 4.95 -1.91
N MET A 85 18.96 4.25 -3.01
CA MET A 85 18.37 2.92 -3.00
C MET A 85 19.24 1.90 -2.26
N ASN A 86 20.55 1.88 -2.52
CA ASN A 86 21.49 1.00 -1.84
C ASN A 86 21.56 1.27 -0.33
N GLN A 87 21.49 2.53 0.08
CA GLN A 87 21.43 2.91 1.49
C GLN A 87 20.20 2.32 2.18
N ILE A 88 19.03 2.42 1.53
CA ILE A 88 17.76 1.84 2.05
C ILE A 88 17.85 0.30 2.08
N LEU A 89 18.39 -0.32 1.04
CA LEU A 89 18.57 -1.77 0.95
C LEU A 89 19.47 -2.34 2.04
N SER A 90 20.39 -1.55 2.59
CA SER A 90 21.23 -1.96 3.71
C SER A 90 20.46 -2.25 5.00
N GLY A 91 19.21 -1.77 5.09
CA GLY A 91 18.36 -1.90 6.29
C GLY A 91 18.75 -0.95 7.43
N ASN A 92 19.65 0.01 7.18
CA ASN A 92 20.15 0.98 8.15
C ASN A 92 19.88 2.43 7.72
N ALA A 93 18.80 2.66 6.96
CA ALA A 93 18.41 3.99 6.55
C ALA A 93 18.10 4.88 7.77
N SER A 94 18.57 6.12 7.72
CA SER A 94 18.21 7.12 8.71
C SER A 94 16.71 7.44 8.69
N VAL A 95 16.20 8.07 9.74
CA VAL A 95 14.80 8.52 9.79
C VAL A 95 14.45 9.42 8.60
N THR A 96 15.39 10.27 8.16
CA THR A 96 15.19 11.15 7.00
C THR A 96 15.06 10.35 5.71
N GLU A 97 15.91 9.35 5.50
CA GLU A 97 15.85 8.46 4.32
C GLU A 97 14.58 7.61 4.33
N LEU A 98 14.16 7.11 5.49
CA LEU A 98 12.88 6.41 5.63
C LEU A 98 11.69 7.29 5.22
N LYS A 99 11.64 8.54 5.69
CA LYS A 99 10.58 9.49 5.33
C LYS A 99 10.50 9.73 3.83
N GLY A 100 11.63 9.76 3.12
CA GLY A 100 11.70 9.96 1.66
C GLY A 100 11.54 8.69 0.84
N SER A 101 11.56 7.51 1.46
CA SER A 101 11.71 6.24 0.74
C SER A 101 10.59 5.94 -0.26
N LEU A 102 9.33 6.12 0.10
CA LEU A 102 8.22 5.87 -0.83
C LEU A 102 8.26 6.84 -2.01
N LEU A 103 8.57 8.12 -1.78
CA LEU A 103 8.67 9.12 -2.84
C LEU A 103 9.79 8.76 -3.83
N LEU A 104 10.96 8.36 -3.33
CA LEU A 104 12.11 7.93 -4.14
C LEU A 104 11.73 6.72 -5.00
N LEU A 105 11.16 5.67 -4.42
CA LEU A 105 10.81 4.45 -5.16
C LEU A 105 9.78 4.73 -6.26
N ILE A 106 8.75 5.53 -5.94
CA ILE A 106 7.72 5.93 -6.92
C ILE A 106 8.36 6.71 -8.08
N GLY A 107 9.27 7.64 -7.80
CA GLY A 107 10.00 8.39 -8.82
C GLY A 107 10.83 7.48 -9.73
N MET A 108 11.62 6.57 -9.14
CA MET A 108 12.42 5.61 -9.90
C MET A 108 11.55 4.71 -10.80
N LEU A 109 10.43 4.20 -10.29
CA LEU A 109 9.52 3.36 -11.05
C LEU A 109 8.86 4.13 -12.21
N GLN A 110 8.45 5.37 -11.98
CA GLN A 110 7.89 6.22 -13.02
C GLN A 110 8.89 6.48 -14.15
N VAL A 111 10.15 6.75 -13.81
CA VAL A 111 11.23 6.93 -14.81
C VAL A 111 11.48 5.64 -15.57
N TYR A 112 11.54 4.50 -14.86
CA TYR A 112 11.82 3.20 -15.48
C TYR A 112 10.73 2.77 -16.47
N TYR A 113 9.45 2.82 -16.06
CA TYR A 113 8.32 2.35 -16.85
C TYR A 113 7.73 3.42 -17.78
N GLY A 114 8.05 4.70 -17.59
CA GLY A 114 7.42 5.81 -18.31
C GLY A 114 5.93 5.98 -18.01
N LYS A 115 5.46 5.44 -16.88
CA LYS A 115 4.06 5.44 -16.43
C LYS A 115 3.98 5.84 -14.97
N PRO A 116 2.93 6.57 -14.54
CA PRO A 116 2.71 6.82 -13.12
C PRO A 116 2.41 5.53 -12.36
N VAL A 117 2.69 5.55 -11.07
CA VAL A 117 2.70 4.39 -10.16
C VAL A 117 1.40 4.31 -9.38
N ILE A 118 0.91 3.11 -9.11
CA ILE A 118 -0.15 2.85 -8.13
C ILE A 118 0.51 2.50 -6.79
N LEU A 119 0.10 3.19 -5.73
CA LEU A 119 0.59 2.93 -4.36
C LEU A 119 -0.51 2.27 -3.53
N LEU A 120 -0.22 1.12 -2.98
CA LEU A 120 -1.10 0.37 -2.10
C LEU A 120 -0.44 0.28 -0.71
N ILE A 121 -1.10 0.83 0.30
CA ILE A 121 -0.64 0.81 1.69
C ILE A 121 -1.66 0.06 2.53
N ASP A 122 -1.18 -0.95 3.25
CA ASP A 122 -2.00 -1.74 4.14
C ASP A 122 -1.59 -1.55 5.59
N GLU A 123 -2.59 -1.48 6.48
CA GLU A 123 -2.41 -1.32 7.92
C GLU A 123 -1.54 -0.10 8.31
N TYR A 124 -1.81 1.06 7.69
CA TYR A 124 -1.07 2.30 7.91
C TYR A 124 -1.09 2.80 9.36
N ASP A 125 -2.10 2.41 10.11
CA ASP A 125 -2.38 2.81 11.47
C ASP A 125 -1.64 1.98 12.53
N VAL A 126 -1.20 0.77 12.21
CA VAL A 126 -0.55 -0.15 13.16
C VAL A 126 0.69 0.47 13.83
N PRO A 127 1.65 1.08 13.10
CA PRO A 127 2.82 1.69 13.74
C PRO A 127 2.46 2.76 14.76
N ILE A 128 1.42 3.54 14.49
CA ILE A 128 0.98 4.66 15.32
C ILE A 128 0.20 4.15 16.53
N ALA A 129 -0.68 3.17 16.35
CA ALA A 129 -1.41 2.54 17.44
C ALA A 129 -0.46 1.91 18.46
N LYS A 130 0.55 1.18 17.97
CA LYS A 130 1.59 0.57 18.81
C LYS A 130 2.45 1.62 19.50
N ALA A 131 2.84 2.67 18.81
CA ALA A 131 3.58 3.79 19.37
C ALA A 131 2.81 4.50 20.48
N ASN A 132 1.49 4.67 20.33
CA ASN A 132 0.64 5.24 21.37
C ASN A 132 0.63 4.40 22.65
N SER A 133 0.53 3.08 22.50
CA SER A 133 0.56 2.15 23.63
C SER A 133 1.90 2.11 24.35
N ASN A 134 3.01 2.39 23.64
CA ASN A 134 4.38 2.26 24.15
C ASN A 134 5.06 3.62 24.41
N GLY A 135 4.34 4.76 24.29
CA GLY A 135 4.80 6.09 24.72
C GLY A 135 5.72 6.83 23.76
N TYR A 136 5.83 6.42 22.47
CA TYR A 136 6.61 7.11 21.43
C TYR A 136 5.75 7.57 20.24
N TYR A 137 4.49 7.94 20.51
CA TYR A 137 3.49 8.35 19.50
C TYR A 137 3.98 9.47 18.60
N ASN A 138 4.53 10.54 19.16
CA ASN A 138 4.91 11.74 18.40
C ASN A 138 6.04 11.45 17.40
N GLU A 139 7.03 10.67 17.82
CA GLU A 139 8.17 10.29 16.98
C GLU A 139 7.71 9.43 15.81
N MET A 140 6.87 8.42 16.06
CA MET A 140 6.35 7.55 15.01
C MET A 140 5.40 8.31 14.07
N LEU A 141 4.57 9.19 14.61
CA LEU A 141 3.69 10.04 13.82
C LEU A 141 4.47 10.93 12.83
N ASP A 142 5.60 11.49 13.27
CA ASP A 142 6.48 12.31 12.41
C ASP A 142 7.10 11.49 11.27
N VAL A 143 7.52 10.26 11.54
CA VAL A 143 8.04 9.34 10.51
C VAL A 143 6.95 8.97 9.51
N MET A 144 5.77 8.57 9.99
CA MET A 144 4.65 8.19 9.12
C MET A 144 4.16 9.37 8.28
N LYS A 145 4.10 10.59 8.84
CA LYS A 145 3.83 11.81 8.06
C LYS A 145 4.84 12.01 6.94
N GLY A 146 6.11 11.78 7.21
CA GLY A 146 7.18 11.85 6.20
C GLY A 146 6.94 10.87 5.05
N LEU A 147 6.66 9.61 5.35
CA LEU A 147 6.33 8.59 4.34
C LEU A 147 5.12 8.99 3.48
N MET A 148 4.09 9.56 4.11
CA MET A 148 2.86 9.98 3.42
C MET A 148 3.05 11.24 2.55
N GLN A 149 4.20 11.94 2.60
CA GLN A 149 4.51 13.01 1.63
C GLN A 149 4.53 12.49 0.18
N ALA A 150 4.78 11.21 -0.02
CA ALA A 150 4.69 10.57 -1.34
C ALA A 150 3.29 10.69 -2.01
N LEU A 151 2.25 10.96 -1.21
CA LEU A 151 0.87 11.14 -1.67
C LEU A 151 0.55 12.57 -2.11
N LYS A 152 1.37 13.55 -1.67
CA LYS A 152 1.05 14.95 -1.83
C LYS A 152 1.58 15.48 -3.16
N ASP A 153 0.67 16.00 -3.99
CA ASP A 153 0.99 16.69 -5.25
C ASP A 153 2.05 15.96 -6.10
N ASN A 154 2.03 14.61 -6.08
CA ASN A 154 3.03 13.78 -6.72
C ASN A 154 2.59 13.40 -8.15
N PRO A 155 3.21 14.00 -9.21
CA PRO A 155 2.85 13.69 -10.59
C PRO A 155 3.23 12.28 -11.02
N SER A 156 4.14 11.63 -10.28
CA SER A 156 4.54 10.24 -10.52
C SER A 156 3.53 9.22 -9.96
N LEU A 157 2.52 9.69 -9.21
CA LEU A 157 1.49 8.84 -8.62
C LEU A 157 0.22 8.85 -9.47
N ARG A 158 -0.27 7.66 -9.86
CA ARG A 158 -1.57 7.53 -10.55
C ARG A 158 -2.72 7.67 -9.58
N PHE A 159 -2.68 6.93 -8.49
CA PHE A 159 -3.51 7.03 -7.29
C PHE A 159 -2.87 6.20 -6.17
N ALA A 160 -3.37 6.39 -4.95
CA ALA A 160 -3.07 5.53 -3.82
C ALA A 160 -4.34 4.93 -3.23
N PHE A 161 -4.23 3.70 -2.73
CA PHE A 161 -5.26 3.04 -1.93
C PHE A 161 -4.65 2.66 -0.59
N ILE A 162 -5.28 3.09 0.50
CA ILE A 162 -4.76 2.98 1.86
C ILE A 162 -5.80 2.32 2.74
N THR A 163 -5.41 1.28 3.46
CA THR A 163 -6.27 0.56 4.40
C THR A 163 -5.73 0.62 5.83
N GLY A 164 -6.63 0.57 6.79
CA GLY A 164 -6.35 0.52 8.21
C GLY A 164 -7.60 0.27 9.02
N CYS A 165 -7.45 -0.20 10.26
CA CYS A 165 -8.56 -0.49 11.17
C CYS A 165 -8.96 0.73 12.00
N LEU A 166 -8.01 1.60 12.34
CA LEU A 166 -8.26 2.78 13.16
C LEU A 166 -8.36 4.03 12.29
N ARG A 167 -9.42 4.80 12.50
CA ARG A 167 -9.51 6.15 11.96
C ARG A 167 -8.60 7.07 12.76
N ILE A 168 -7.29 7.03 12.48
CA ILE A 168 -6.38 8.04 13.01
C ILE A 168 -6.80 9.37 12.37
N ALA A 169 -6.99 10.40 13.21
CA ALA A 169 -7.55 11.67 12.78
C ALA A 169 -6.87 12.14 11.48
N LYS A 170 -7.67 12.39 10.43
CA LYS A 170 -7.18 12.86 9.11
C LYS A 170 -6.19 14.02 9.24
N GLU A 171 -6.42 14.85 10.25
CA GLU A 171 -5.63 16.03 10.57
C GLU A 171 -4.21 15.71 11.05
N SER A 172 -3.94 14.48 11.50
CA SER A 172 -2.61 14.14 12.01
C SER A 172 -1.66 13.59 10.97
N ILE A 173 -2.08 12.70 10.06
CA ILE A 173 -1.19 12.04 9.08
C ILE A 173 -1.33 12.64 7.68
N PHE A 174 -2.56 12.95 7.27
CA PHE A 174 -2.89 13.41 5.92
C PHE A 174 -3.06 14.92 5.82
N THR A 175 -2.51 15.69 6.75
CA THR A 175 -2.56 17.16 6.73
C THR A 175 -2.00 17.71 5.42
N GLY A 176 -2.85 18.43 4.68
CA GLY A 176 -2.47 19.05 3.40
C GLY A 176 -2.62 18.16 2.16
N THR A 177 -3.23 16.98 2.28
CA THR A 177 -3.68 16.20 1.11
C THR A 177 -5.14 16.56 0.79
N ASN A 178 -5.35 17.39 -0.23
CA ASN A 178 -6.69 17.90 -0.58
C ASN A 178 -7.54 16.88 -1.36
N ASN A 179 -6.94 15.84 -1.91
CA ASN A 179 -7.57 14.86 -2.81
C ASN A 179 -7.81 13.50 -2.13
N PHE A 180 -7.99 13.49 -0.82
CA PHE A 180 -8.19 12.26 -0.05
C PHE A 180 -9.67 12.00 0.21
N VAL A 181 -10.18 10.88 -0.28
CA VAL A 181 -11.52 10.36 0.02
C VAL A 181 -11.37 9.27 1.07
N SER A 182 -12.12 9.36 2.17
CA SER A 182 -12.11 8.35 3.23
C SER A 182 -13.47 7.73 3.34
N ASP A 183 -13.53 6.42 3.18
CA ASP A 183 -14.71 5.61 3.40
C ASP A 183 -14.48 4.69 4.60
N THR A 184 -15.57 4.35 5.28
CA THR A 184 -15.62 3.35 6.34
C THR A 184 -16.65 2.28 6.00
N ILE A 185 -16.63 1.16 6.69
CA ILE A 185 -17.65 0.10 6.53
C ILE A 185 -19.07 0.59 6.87
N ALA A 186 -19.21 1.72 7.56
CA ALA A 186 -20.49 2.34 7.88
C ALA A 186 -21.00 3.27 6.77
N ASP A 187 -20.18 3.59 5.78
CA ASP A 187 -20.55 4.46 4.66
C ASP A 187 -21.26 3.64 3.58
N SER A 188 -22.39 4.16 3.07
CA SER A 188 -23.21 3.44 2.09
C SER A 188 -22.58 3.28 0.71
N ARG A 189 -21.54 4.06 0.38
CA ARG A 189 -20.94 4.12 -0.96
C ARG A 189 -20.31 2.82 -1.43
N LEU A 190 -19.68 2.07 -0.52
CA LEU A 190 -18.92 0.85 -0.80
C LEU A 190 -19.32 -0.33 0.09
N ASN A 191 -20.45 -0.24 0.82
CA ASN A 191 -20.86 -1.25 1.78
C ASN A 191 -21.08 -2.65 1.14
N GLU A 192 -21.49 -2.71 -0.12
CA GLU A 192 -21.65 -3.97 -0.86
C GLU A 192 -20.33 -4.67 -1.21
N TYR A 193 -19.19 -3.98 -1.03
CA TYR A 193 -17.85 -4.50 -1.36
C TYR A 193 -17.02 -4.85 -0.12
N PHE A 194 -17.57 -4.67 1.08
CA PHE A 194 -16.94 -5.03 2.36
C PHE A 194 -17.65 -6.21 3.00
N GLY A 195 -16.99 -7.36 3.05
CA GLY A 195 -17.58 -8.60 3.56
C GLY A 195 -18.45 -9.29 2.50
N PHE A 196 -19.54 -9.89 2.93
CA PHE A 196 -20.47 -10.60 2.06
C PHE A 196 -21.86 -9.93 2.11
N VAL A 197 -22.51 -9.81 0.96
CA VAL A 197 -23.93 -9.47 0.90
C VAL A 197 -24.78 -10.74 1.12
N GLN A 198 -26.06 -10.58 1.51
CA GLN A 198 -26.92 -11.71 1.87
C GLN A 198 -26.97 -12.77 0.76
N SER A 199 -27.08 -12.36 -0.51
CA SER A 199 -27.10 -13.29 -1.65
C SER A 199 -25.83 -14.12 -1.81
N GLU A 200 -24.66 -13.57 -1.44
CA GLU A 200 -23.39 -14.30 -1.45
C GLU A 200 -23.32 -15.31 -0.30
N VAL A 201 -23.84 -14.93 0.88
CA VAL A 201 -23.97 -15.85 2.03
C VAL A 201 -24.88 -17.01 1.67
N ASP A 202 -26.05 -16.73 1.09
CA ASP A 202 -27.03 -17.74 0.68
C ASP A 202 -26.41 -18.71 -0.34
N GLN A 203 -25.61 -18.20 -1.28
CA GLN A 203 -24.91 -19.04 -2.25
C GLN A 203 -23.85 -19.92 -1.58
N ILE A 204 -23.06 -19.37 -0.68
CA ILE A 204 -22.02 -20.13 0.07
C ILE A 204 -22.67 -21.25 0.89
N LEU A 205 -23.80 -20.96 1.56
CA LEU A 205 -24.54 -21.95 2.34
C LEU A 205 -25.13 -23.05 1.44
N ALA A 206 -25.65 -22.67 0.26
CA ALA A 206 -26.13 -23.62 -0.73
C ALA A 206 -25.02 -24.55 -1.24
N ASP A 207 -23.87 -23.99 -1.58
CA ASP A 207 -22.71 -24.73 -2.08
C ASP A 207 -22.10 -25.66 -1.01
N ALA A 208 -22.23 -25.30 0.27
CA ALA A 208 -21.78 -26.09 1.41
C ALA A 208 -22.81 -27.12 1.91
N ASP A 209 -24.03 -27.15 1.35
CA ASP A 209 -25.15 -28.03 1.74
C ASP A 209 -25.55 -27.89 3.23
N VAL A 210 -25.45 -26.66 3.78
CA VAL A 210 -25.73 -26.33 5.19
C VAL A 210 -26.87 -25.31 5.35
N GLN A 211 -27.77 -25.22 4.39
CA GLN A 211 -28.88 -24.24 4.38
C GLN A 211 -29.83 -24.33 5.58
N GLU A 212 -29.97 -25.52 6.18
CA GLU A 212 -30.89 -25.73 7.31
C GLU A 212 -30.34 -25.22 8.68
N GLN A 213 -29.11 -24.71 8.74
CA GLN A 213 -28.47 -24.27 9.99
C GLN A 213 -28.41 -22.74 10.16
N ALA A 214 -29.05 -22.00 9.27
CA ALA A 214 -28.95 -20.53 9.18
C ALA A 214 -30.15 -19.78 9.80
N GLU A 215 -30.84 -20.34 10.83
CA GLU A 215 -31.85 -19.64 11.65
C GLU A 215 -31.26 -19.04 12.92
#